data_7c7b3d97b9cb33207d6969f12c5c1c2d
#
_entry.id   7c7b3d97b9cb33207d6969f12c5c1c2d
#
_cell.length_a   1.000
_cell.length_b   1.000
_cell.length_c   1.000
_cell.angle_alpha   90.00
_cell.angle_beta   90.00
_cell.angle_gamma   90.00
#
_symmetry.space_group_name_H-M   'P 1'
#
loop_
_entity.id
_entity.type
_entity.pdbx_description
1 polymer ?
#
loop_
_entity_poly.entity_id
_entity_poly.type
_entity_poly.pdbx_seq_one_letter_code
_entity_poly.pdbx_strand_id
1 'polypeptide(L)'
;MALHTLFDEVVDAAESDMDLLAERVVQLGGTAEGTIQVGTTRMGLKAYPLMLVEEREHVEASADESAAYGARIRLALEQTDTRGDTDTADIGMEISWGVDTYRWGVEAHLGLPARQETRP
;
A
#
# COMPACT_ATOMS: atom_id res chain seq x y z
N MET A 1 -8.83 -16.20 8.54
CA MET A 1 -9.67 -15.22 7.82
C MET A 1 -9.84 -15.68 6.38
N ALA A 2 -11.05 -15.61 5.86
CA ALA A 2 -11.28 -15.93 4.45
C ALA A 2 -10.59 -14.94 3.52
N LEU A 3 -10.02 -15.41 2.42
CA LEU A 3 -9.20 -14.60 1.54
C LEU A 3 -9.98 -13.42 0.93
N HIS A 4 -11.23 -13.62 0.52
CA HIS A 4 -12.05 -12.53 -0.02
C HIS A 4 -12.31 -11.42 1.02
N THR A 5 -12.48 -11.76 2.29
CA THR A 5 -12.63 -10.80 3.39
C THR A 5 -11.34 -9.99 3.56
N LEU A 6 -10.19 -10.63 3.48
CA LEU A 6 -8.91 -9.97 3.54
C LEU A 6 -8.72 -8.99 2.37
N PHE A 7 -9.07 -9.38 1.15
CA PHE A 7 -9.00 -8.50 -0.01
C PHE A 7 -9.96 -7.31 0.09
N ASP A 8 -11.15 -7.52 0.63
CA ASP A 8 -12.09 -6.42 0.91
C ASP A 8 -11.51 -5.43 1.93
N GLU A 9 -10.84 -5.92 2.96
CA GLU A 9 -10.14 -5.06 3.93
C GLU A 9 -8.99 -4.28 3.28
N VAL A 10 -8.26 -4.87 2.35
CA VAL A 10 -7.21 -4.18 1.59
C VAL A 10 -7.80 -3.04 0.74
N VAL A 11 -8.93 -3.28 0.08
CA VAL A 11 -9.64 -2.24 -0.69
C VAL A 11 -10.07 -1.09 0.21
N ASP A 12 -10.68 -1.38 1.35
CA ASP A 12 -11.13 -0.37 2.31
C ASP A 12 -9.94 0.44 2.85
N ALA A 13 -8.82 -0.22 3.16
CA ALA A 13 -7.61 0.45 3.60
C ALA A 13 -7.03 1.36 2.51
N ALA A 14 -6.99 0.90 1.26
CA ALA A 14 -6.50 1.69 0.14
C ALA A 14 -7.36 2.93 -0.12
N GLU A 15 -8.67 2.82 -0.03
CA GLU A 15 -9.59 3.97 -0.14
C GLU A 15 -9.36 4.99 0.99
N SER A 16 -9.17 4.54 2.22
CA SER A 16 -8.85 5.40 3.36
C SER A 16 -7.52 6.12 3.18
N ASP A 17 -6.50 5.41 2.71
CA ASP A 17 -5.18 5.98 2.42
C ASP A 17 -5.27 7.06 1.32
N MET A 18 -6.05 6.79 0.28
CA MET A 18 -6.28 7.73 -0.82
C MET A 18 -6.92 9.02 -0.31
N ASP A 19 -7.92 8.91 0.56
CA ASP A 19 -8.59 10.07 1.15
C ASP A 19 -7.62 10.91 2.01
N LEU A 20 -6.82 10.28 2.85
CA LEU A 20 -5.81 10.96 3.67
C LEU A 20 -4.80 11.71 2.79
N LEU A 21 -4.29 11.09 1.76
CA LEU A 21 -3.33 11.69 0.85
C LEU A 21 -3.94 12.83 0.04
N ALA A 22 -5.16 12.66 -0.47
CA ALA A 22 -5.87 13.68 -1.21
C ALA A 22 -6.13 14.93 -0.35
N GLU A 23 -6.59 14.75 0.89
CA GLU A 23 -6.80 15.83 1.84
C GLU A 23 -5.49 16.56 2.14
N ARG A 24 -4.39 15.83 2.32
CA ARG A 24 -3.08 16.43 2.57
C ARG A 24 -2.57 17.25 1.39
N VAL A 25 -2.75 16.76 0.17
CA VAL A 25 -2.40 17.49 -1.06
C VAL A 25 -3.11 18.85 -1.10
N VAL A 26 -4.41 18.87 -0.81
CA VAL A 26 -5.22 20.10 -0.78
C VAL A 26 -4.77 21.04 0.35
N GLN A 27 -4.50 20.50 1.54
CA GLN A 27 -3.98 21.30 2.67
C GLN A 27 -2.66 22.01 2.35
N LEU A 28 -1.82 21.37 1.53
CA LEU A 28 -0.54 21.94 1.08
C LEU A 28 -0.69 22.88 -0.14
N GLY A 29 -1.90 23.16 -0.57
CA GLY A 29 -2.19 24.05 -1.70
C GLY A 29 -2.14 23.38 -3.08
N GLY A 30 -2.05 22.06 -3.12
CA GLY A 30 -2.07 21.29 -4.35
C GLY A 30 -3.49 20.94 -4.84
N THR A 31 -3.56 20.29 -5.99
CA THR A 31 -4.79 19.76 -6.56
C THR A 31 -4.76 18.24 -6.49
N ALA A 32 -5.75 17.64 -5.85
CA ALA A 32 -5.93 16.20 -5.83
C ALA A 32 -6.57 15.74 -7.15
N GLU A 33 -5.74 15.20 -8.04
CA GLU A 33 -6.16 14.73 -9.36
C GLU A 33 -6.59 13.26 -9.30
N GLY A 34 -7.88 13.03 -9.05
CA GLY A 34 -8.46 11.69 -8.79
C GLY A 34 -9.13 11.04 -9.99
N THR A 35 -8.83 11.43 -11.22
CA THR A 35 -9.41 10.80 -12.40
C THR A 35 -8.71 9.47 -12.73
N ILE A 36 -9.43 8.56 -13.37
CA ILE A 36 -8.88 7.27 -13.83
C ILE A 36 -7.73 7.51 -14.81
N GLN A 37 -7.85 8.50 -15.68
CA GLN A 37 -6.83 8.83 -16.67
C GLN A 37 -5.50 9.23 -16.02
N VAL A 38 -5.55 10.10 -15.01
CA VAL A 38 -4.36 10.52 -14.26
C VAL A 38 -3.80 9.36 -13.46
N GLY A 39 -4.65 8.59 -12.79
CA GLY A 39 -4.24 7.40 -12.04
C GLY A 39 -3.50 6.40 -12.92
N THR A 40 -4.02 6.10 -14.09
CA THR A 40 -3.40 5.18 -15.05
C THR A 40 -2.03 5.68 -15.51
N THR A 41 -1.90 6.98 -15.80
CA THR A 41 -0.65 7.59 -16.27
C THR A 41 0.43 7.62 -15.19
N ARG A 42 0.05 7.85 -13.95
CA ARG A 42 0.99 8.02 -12.81
C ARG A 42 1.20 6.76 -11.99
N MET A 43 0.43 5.69 -12.26
CA MET A 43 0.56 4.44 -11.53
C MET A 43 1.97 3.86 -11.69
N GLY A 44 2.68 3.71 -10.58
CA GLY A 44 4.02 3.15 -10.57
C GLY A 44 4.06 1.64 -10.27
N LEU A 45 2.92 1.02 -10.06
CA LEU A 45 2.79 -0.41 -9.88
C LEU A 45 2.60 -1.07 -11.25
N LYS A 46 3.10 -2.29 -11.41
CA LYS A 46 2.85 -3.06 -12.63
C LYS A 46 1.38 -3.49 -12.71
N ALA A 47 0.89 -3.71 -13.92
CA ALA A 47 -0.46 -4.18 -14.14
C ALA A 47 -0.72 -5.51 -13.44
N TYR A 48 -1.88 -5.63 -12.78
CA TYR A 48 -2.29 -6.89 -12.18
C TYR A 48 -2.57 -7.94 -13.27
N PRO A 49 -2.08 -9.18 -13.15
CA PRO A 49 -2.33 -10.22 -14.12
C PRO A 49 -3.81 -10.57 -14.23
N LEU A 50 -4.37 -10.60 -15.43
CA LEU A 50 -5.80 -10.82 -15.65
C LEU A 50 -6.21 -12.28 -15.82
N MET A 51 -5.25 -13.17 -16.07
CA MET A 51 -5.52 -14.57 -16.40
C MET A 51 -5.26 -15.54 -15.26
N LEU A 52 -5.14 -15.04 -14.04
CA LEU A 52 -4.92 -15.88 -12.87
C LEU A 52 -6.18 -16.63 -12.49
N VAL A 53 -6.06 -17.92 -12.21
CA VAL A 53 -7.14 -18.80 -11.80
C VAL A 53 -6.93 -19.34 -10.38
N GLU A 54 -5.69 -19.68 -10.04
CA GLU A 54 -5.35 -20.29 -8.77
C GLU A 54 -5.32 -19.24 -7.64
N GLU A 55 -5.86 -19.59 -6.49
CA GLU A 55 -5.87 -18.74 -5.29
C GLU A 55 -4.46 -18.29 -4.90
N ARG A 56 -3.50 -19.22 -4.93
CA ARG A 56 -2.10 -18.95 -4.61
C ARG A 56 -1.48 -17.88 -5.51
N GLU A 57 -1.78 -17.90 -6.79
CA GLU A 57 -1.28 -16.89 -7.74
C GLU A 57 -1.82 -15.50 -7.43
N HIS A 58 -3.09 -15.39 -7.03
CA HIS A 58 -3.67 -14.13 -6.57
C HIS A 58 -3.04 -13.62 -5.27
N VAL A 59 -2.76 -14.51 -4.34
CA VAL A 59 -2.07 -14.17 -3.09
C VAL A 59 -0.66 -13.67 -3.36
N GLU A 60 0.09 -14.35 -4.23
CA GLU A 60 1.44 -13.95 -4.63
C GLU A 60 1.45 -12.58 -5.33
N ALA A 61 0.55 -12.37 -6.28
CA ALA A 61 0.43 -11.10 -6.99
C ALA A 61 0.08 -9.95 -6.01
N SER A 62 -0.87 -10.17 -5.11
CA SER A 62 -1.27 -9.20 -4.11
C SER A 62 -0.13 -8.89 -3.12
N ALA A 63 0.64 -9.89 -2.71
CA ALA A 63 1.80 -9.70 -1.85
C ALA A 63 2.89 -8.87 -2.53
N ASP A 64 3.17 -9.12 -3.81
CA ASP A 64 4.14 -8.37 -4.60
C ASP A 64 3.74 -6.90 -4.77
N GLU A 65 2.49 -6.64 -5.10
CA GLU A 65 1.98 -5.28 -5.24
C GLU A 65 1.99 -4.51 -3.90
N SER A 66 1.62 -5.17 -2.82
CA SER A 66 1.67 -4.59 -1.48
C SER A 66 3.12 -4.25 -1.07
N ALA A 67 4.07 -5.11 -1.40
CA ALA A 67 5.48 -4.88 -1.15
C ALA A 67 6.00 -3.66 -1.93
N ALA A 68 5.64 -3.55 -3.21
CA ALA A 68 6.01 -2.42 -4.06
C ALA A 68 5.41 -1.11 -3.55
N TYR A 69 4.14 -1.12 -3.18
CA TYR A 69 3.47 0.05 -2.59
C TYR A 69 4.12 0.47 -1.28
N GLY A 70 4.37 -0.47 -0.38
CA GLY A 70 5.05 -0.19 0.89
C GLY A 70 6.46 0.40 0.71
N ALA A 71 7.22 -0.06 -0.27
CA ALA A 71 8.52 0.50 -0.59
C ALA A 71 8.43 1.95 -1.06
N ARG A 72 7.44 2.29 -1.87
CA ARG A 72 7.20 3.68 -2.33
C ARG A 72 6.79 4.60 -1.18
N ILE A 73 5.95 4.13 -0.27
CA ILE A 73 5.56 4.90 0.91
C ILE A 73 6.77 5.18 1.81
N ARG A 74 7.64 4.20 2.04
CA ARG A 74 8.86 4.40 2.83
C ARG A 74 9.80 5.41 2.18
N LEU A 75 9.95 5.36 0.86
CA LEU A 75 10.76 6.35 0.14
C LEU A 75 10.17 7.76 0.27
N ALA A 76 8.86 7.91 0.16
CA ALA A 76 8.18 9.18 0.36
C ALA A 76 8.36 9.70 1.81
N LEU A 77 8.34 8.81 2.80
CA LEU A 77 8.61 9.14 4.20
C LEU A 77 10.00 9.75 4.40
N GLU A 78 11.02 9.14 3.80
CA GLU A 78 12.39 9.68 3.86
C GLU A 78 12.46 11.09 3.27
N GLN A 79 11.77 11.32 2.16
CA GLN A 79 11.72 12.64 1.50
C GLN A 79 11.00 13.68 2.34
N THR A 80 9.89 13.33 3.00
CA THR A 80 9.15 14.26 3.87
C THR A 80 9.92 14.59 5.13
N ASP A 81 10.61 13.62 5.70
CA ASP A 81 11.46 13.82 6.88
C ASP A 81 12.61 14.79 6.57
N THR A 82 13.26 14.62 5.44
CA THR A 82 14.32 15.53 4.96
C THR A 82 13.83 16.98 4.79
N ARG A 83 12.55 17.16 4.43
CA ARG A 83 11.93 18.48 4.25
C ARG A 83 11.32 19.06 5.54
N GLY A 84 11.31 18.31 6.62
CA GLY A 84 10.74 18.72 7.91
C GLY A 84 9.22 18.79 7.92
N ASP A 85 8.53 18.12 6.98
CA ASP A 85 7.05 18.04 6.92
C ASP A 85 6.56 16.90 7.80
N THR A 86 6.48 17.15 9.10
CA THR A 86 6.09 16.15 10.10
C THR A 86 4.68 15.65 9.91
N ASP A 87 3.74 16.50 9.54
CA ASP A 87 2.33 16.10 9.37
C ASP A 87 2.17 15.14 8.19
N THR A 88 2.85 15.37 7.09
CA THR A 88 2.88 14.45 5.95
C THR A 88 3.59 13.16 6.33
N ALA A 89 4.68 13.23 7.09
CA ALA A 89 5.38 12.06 7.58
C ALA A 89 4.49 11.19 8.48
N ASP A 90 3.68 11.77 9.35
CA ASP A 90 2.72 11.03 10.19
C ASP A 90 1.69 10.27 9.37
N ILE A 91 1.14 10.88 8.33
CA ILE A 91 0.23 10.22 7.39
C ILE A 91 0.93 9.03 6.71
N GLY A 92 2.13 9.22 6.23
CA GLY A 92 2.93 8.17 5.61
C GLY A 92 3.26 7.02 6.56
N MET A 93 3.50 7.29 7.83
CA MET A 93 3.73 6.28 8.86
C MET A 93 2.48 5.45 9.12
N GLU A 94 1.32 6.08 9.22
CA GLU A 94 0.03 5.38 9.36
C GLU A 94 -0.24 4.45 8.18
N ILE A 95 -0.03 4.94 6.96
CA ILE A 95 -0.18 4.15 5.74
C ILE A 95 0.81 2.97 5.71
N SER A 96 2.07 3.22 6.00
CA SER A 96 3.13 2.19 6.04
C SER A 96 2.80 1.08 7.03
N TRP A 97 2.36 1.44 8.22
CA TRP A 97 1.95 0.46 9.23
C TRP A 97 0.75 -0.38 8.79
N GLY A 98 -0.24 0.26 8.16
CA GLY A 98 -1.39 -0.43 7.58
C GLY A 98 -1.00 -1.39 6.46
N VAL A 99 -0.13 -0.98 5.56
CA VAL A 99 0.42 -1.82 4.48
C VAL A 99 1.11 -3.07 5.05
N ASP A 100 1.93 -2.90 6.07
CA ASP A 100 2.60 -4.03 6.72
C ASP A 100 1.61 -5.00 7.36
N THR A 101 0.52 -4.49 7.92
CA THR A 101 -0.52 -5.31 8.55
C THR A 101 -1.25 -6.18 7.53
N TYR A 102 -1.76 -5.63 6.44
CA TYR A 102 -2.47 -6.45 5.47
C TYR A 102 -1.52 -7.30 4.60
N ARG A 103 -0.31 -6.83 4.36
CA ARG A 103 0.73 -7.63 3.71
C ARG A 103 1.05 -8.89 4.53
N TRP A 104 1.21 -8.75 5.84
CA TRP A 104 1.39 -9.90 6.72
C TRP A 104 0.21 -10.88 6.61
N GLY A 105 -1.03 -10.39 6.59
CA GLY A 105 -2.22 -11.22 6.42
C GLY A 105 -2.25 -11.96 5.09
N VAL A 106 -1.87 -11.31 4.00
CA VAL A 106 -1.76 -11.92 2.66
C VAL A 106 -0.66 -12.98 2.62
N GLU A 107 0.53 -12.66 3.13
CA GLU A 107 1.68 -13.59 3.15
C GLU A 107 1.39 -14.83 4.01
N ALA A 108 0.58 -14.73 5.06
CA ALA A 108 0.17 -15.85 5.88
C ALA A 108 -0.59 -16.92 5.09
N HIS A 109 -1.32 -16.54 4.03
CA HIS A 109 -2.01 -17.47 3.15
C HIS A 109 -1.06 -18.27 2.22
N LEU A 110 0.20 -17.84 2.09
CA LEU A 110 1.23 -18.57 1.35
C LEU A 110 1.86 -19.70 2.17
N GLY A 111 1.57 -19.78 3.48
CA GLY A 111 2.18 -20.74 4.37
C GLY A 111 3.69 -20.51 4.56
N LEU A 112 4.17 -19.30 4.25
CA LEU A 112 5.56 -18.94 4.49
C LEU A 112 5.80 -18.86 6.01
N PRO A 113 6.96 -19.37 6.52
CA PRO A 113 7.29 -19.17 7.92
C PRO A 113 7.35 -17.68 8.21
N ALA A 114 6.79 -17.28 9.36
CA ALA A 114 6.97 -15.92 9.86
C ALA A 114 8.45 -15.58 9.79
N ARG A 115 8.78 -14.43 9.17
CA ARG A 115 10.16 -13.95 9.16
C ARG A 115 10.64 -14.00 10.61
N GLN A 116 11.63 -14.83 10.88
CA GLN A 116 12.36 -14.70 12.11
C GLN A 116 13.03 -13.34 12.04
N GLU A 117 12.46 -12.38 12.76
CA GLU A 117 13.21 -11.18 13.07
C GLU A 117 14.48 -11.66 13.76
N THR A 118 15.59 -11.62 13.05
CA THR A 118 16.89 -11.69 13.69
C THR A 118 16.97 -10.46 14.58
N ARG A 119 16.56 -10.62 15.83
CA ARG A 119 16.88 -9.62 16.85
C ARG A 119 18.39 -9.50 16.88
N PRO A 120 18.90 -8.27 16.77
CA PRO A 120 20.33 -8.06 16.98
C PRO A 120 20.73 -8.47 18.40
#